data_0c2b1131202987eed4d2f72202300d54
#
_entry.id   0c2b1131202987eed4d2f72202300d54
#
_cell.length_a   1.000
_cell.length_b   1.000
_cell.length_c   1.000
_cell.angle_alpha   90.00
_cell.angle_beta   90.00
_cell.angle_gamma   90.00
#
_symmetry.space_group_name_H-M   'P 1'
#
loop_
_entity.id
_entity.type
_entity.pdbx_description
1 polymer ?
#
loop_
_entity_poly.entity_id
_entity_poly.type
_entity_poly.pdbx_seq_one_letter_code
_entity_poly.pdbx_strand_id
1 'polypeptide(L)'
;EMELRLFDTFKGRLLVGKRYKGWMTDQRKMIRRFCSEIIYSLTGNRGIFNSKIAFISTGSGNKEIYISDFDGYSPKQFTHNKSITLSPAWSSDGKWLSYTSYARGNPDIYIKNLQEKRGTVISKKGLNSKKGLNITPAWVPGKFELAATLSFSNDQEIYLLTGTGKIIKRLTNMRGIDVSPTWSPDGKKMAFVSKRSGTPQLYIKDIGSGQVNRLTFNGPYNSTPSWSPAGDRIAYTGIENGQSNIFVIGVDGSGPLQLTRDKGDNESPSWSPDGSLIAFASTREGSSRIYVMTGLGTDQKRLLNLTGEQTNPKWSPGVIDP
;
A
#
# COMPACT_ATOMS: atom_id res chain seq x y z
N GLU A 1 -2.09 -34.50 -10.80
CA GLU A 1 -3.44 -34.12 -10.45
C GLU A 1 -3.58 -33.99 -8.94
N MET A 2 -4.33 -32.99 -8.47
CA MET A 2 -4.59 -32.75 -7.04
C MET A 2 -6.08 -32.52 -6.87
N GLU A 3 -6.71 -33.28 -5.97
CA GLU A 3 -8.09 -33.09 -5.58
C GLU A 3 -8.15 -32.56 -4.15
N LEU A 4 -8.86 -31.46 -3.95
CA LEU A 4 -9.05 -30.79 -2.66
C LEU A 4 -10.53 -30.65 -2.36
N ARG A 5 -10.95 -30.98 -1.14
CA ARG A 5 -12.33 -30.99 -0.70
C ARG A 5 -12.49 -30.37 0.68
N LEU A 6 -13.50 -29.54 0.85
CA LEU A 6 -13.94 -28.99 2.13
C LEU A 6 -15.32 -29.54 2.47
N PHE A 7 -15.47 -30.10 3.66
CA PHE A 7 -16.72 -30.64 4.18
C PHE A 7 -17.25 -29.84 5.37
N ASP A 8 -18.55 -29.66 5.42
CA ASP A 8 -19.26 -29.28 6.63
C ASP A 8 -19.41 -30.54 7.49
N THR A 9 -18.65 -30.62 8.58
CA THR A 9 -18.65 -31.81 9.46
C THR A 9 -19.92 -31.97 10.26
N PHE A 10 -20.69 -30.90 10.51
CA PHE A 10 -21.98 -30.98 11.21
C PHE A 10 -23.08 -31.50 10.31
N LYS A 11 -23.06 -31.14 9.03
CA LYS A 11 -24.10 -31.55 8.05
C LYS A 11 -23.66 -32.72 7.17
N GLY A 12 -22.43 -33.18 7.31
CA GLY A 12 -21.88 -34.27 6.52
C GLY A 12 -21.80 -34.01 5.01
N ARG A 13 -21.83 -32.75 4.58
CA ARG A 13 -21.94 -32.38 3.15
C ARG A 13 -20.67 -31.73 2.62
N LEU A 14 -20.37 -31.98 1.35
CA LEU A 14 -19.31 -31.29 0.63
C LEU A 14 -19.71 -29.82 0.40
N LEU A 15 -18.88 -28.87 0.85
CA LEU A 15 -19.05 -27.44 0.61
C LEU A 15 -18.30 -26.98 -0.65
N VAL A 16 -17.05 -27.37 -0.79
CA VAL A 16 -16.19 -27.02 -1.92
C VAL A 16 -15.38 -28.23 -2.33
N GLY A 17 -15.44 -28.62 -3.60
CA GLY A 17 -14.61 -29.66 -4.19
C GLY A 17 -14.00 -29.17 -5.49
N LYS A 18 -12.69 -29.26 -5.64
CA LYS A 18 -11.97 -28.84 -6.84
C LYS A 18 -10.89 -29.86 -7.20
N ARG A 19 -10.72 -30.06 -8.51
CA ARG A 19 -9.68 -30.92 -9.08
C ARG A 19 -8.79 -30.05 -9.97
N TYR A 20 -7.49 -30.10 -9.73
CA TYR A 20 -6.50 -29.30 -10.41
C TYR A 20 -5.52 -30.22 -11.18
N LYS A 21 -5.16 -29.84 -12.40
CA LYS A 21 -4.11 -30.48 -13.18
C LYS A 21 -2.94 -29.53 -13.33
N GLY A 22 -1.72 -30.00 -13.15
CA GLY A 22 -0.49 -29.23 -13.28
C GLY A 22 0.70 -30.03 -12.78
N TRP A 23 1.87 -29.40 -12.77
CA TRP A 23 3.13 -29.99 -12.30
C TRP A 23 3.25 -29.91 -10.77
N MET A 24 4.17 -30.67 -10.21
CA MET A 24 4.47 -30.61 -8.76
C MET A 24 4.84 -29.18 -8.30
N THR A 25 5.49 -28.41 -9.16
CA THR A 25 5.82 -27.00 -8.93
C THR A 25 4.61 -26.09 -8.81
N ASP A 26 3.44 -26.51 -9.29
CA ASP A 26 2.19 -25.72 -9.25
C ASP A 26 1.36 -25.96 -7.98
N GLN A 27 1.75 -26.91 -7.11
CA GLN A 27 0.98 -27.29 -5.93
C GLN A 27 0.58 -26.09 -5.08
N ARG A 28 1.52 -25.18 -4.79
CA ARG A 28 1.27 -23.99 -4.01
C ARG A 28 0.20 -23.07 -4.67
N LYS A 29 0.24 -22.91 -5.99
CA LYS A 29 -0.74 -22.16 -6.76
C LYS A 29 -2.12 -22.82 -6.68
N MET A 30 -2.20 -24.14 -6.77
CA MET A 30 -3.45 -24.90 -6.66
C MET A 30 -4.07 -24.77 -5.27
N ILE A 31 -3.26 -24.93 -4.21
CA ILE A 31 -3.72 -24.78 -2.81
C ILE A 31 -4.24 -23.36 -2.58
N ARG A 32 -3.53 -22.34 -3.02
CA ARG A 32 -3.94 -20.92 -2.87
C ARG A 32 -5.26 -20.63 -3.58
N ARG A 33 -5.44 -21.18 -4.80
CA ARG A 33 -6.73 -21.09 -5.52
C ARG A 33 -7.84 -21.75 -4.72
N PHE A 34 -7.61 -22.94 -4.18
CA PHE A 34 -8.59 -23.64 -3.36
C PHE A 34 -8.94 -22.86 -2.08
N CYS A 35 -7.94 -22.31 -1.38
CA CYS A 35 -8.17 -21.45 -0.22
C CYS A 35 -9.02 -20.22 -0.59
N SER A 36 -8.78 -19.57 -1.74
CA SER A 36 -9.63 -18.48 -2.23
C SER A 36 -11.05 -18.91 -2.50
N GLU A 37 -11.28 -20.11 -3.06
CA GLU A 37 -12.63 -20.66 -3.28
C GLU A 37 -13.35 -20.97 -1.96
N ILE A 38 -12.62 -21.49 -0.96
CA ILE A 38 -13.17 -21.70 0.39
C ILE A 38 -13.65 -20.38 0.98
N ILE A 39 -12.78 -19.38 1.05
CA ILE A 39 -13.14 -18.07 1.62
C ILE A 39 -14.30 -17.45 0.85
N TYR A 40 -14.28 -17.53 -0.48
CA TYR A 40 -15.36 -17.00 -1.31
C TYR A 40 -16.71 -17.69 -1.02
N SER A 41 -16.70 -19.03 -0.88
CA SER A 41 -17.94 -19.76 -0.58
C SER A 41 -18.51 -19.47 0.81
N LEU A 42 -17.65 -19.08 1.76
CA LEU A 42 -18.06 -18.80 3.15
C LEU A 42 -18.40 -17.32 3.39
N THR A 43 -17.76 -16.40 2.66
CA THR A 43 -17.81 -14.96 2.97
C THR A 43 -18.25 -14.07 1.81
N GLY A 44 -18.32 -14.62 0.58
CA GLY A 44 -18.50 -13.83 -0.65
C GLY A 44 -17.25 -13.02 -1.08
N ASN A 45 -16.13 -13.11 -0.35
CA ASN A 45 -14.88 -12.42 -0.64
C ASN A 45 -13.78 -13.44 -0.95
N ARG A 46 -12.92 -13.17 -1.94
CA ARG A 46 -11.84 -14.09 -2.35
C ARG A 46 -10.63 -14.13 -1.42
N GLY A 47 -10.60 -13.29 -0.38
CA GLY A 47 -9.51 -13.22 0.59
C GLY A 47 -8.18 -12.72 -0.01
N ILE A 48 -7.07 -13.09 0.64
CA ILE A 48 -5.72 -12.56 0.35
C ILE A 48 -4.85 -13.50 -0.48
N PHE A 49 -5.25 -14.74 -0.71
CA PHE A 49 -4.35 -15.80 -1.18
C PHE A 49 -3.71 -15.56 -2.57
N ASN A 50 -4.33 -14.74 -3.41
CA ASN A 50 -3.81 -14.35 -4.73
C ASN A 50 -3.17 -12.96 -4.74
N SER A 51 -3.11 -12.28 -3.59
CA SER A 51 -2.48 -10.97 -3.48
C SER A 51 -0.95 -11.07 -3.33
N LYS A 52 -0.28 -9.95 -3.52
CA LYS A 52 1.17 -9.77 -3.38
C LYS A 52 1.47 -8.60 -2.47
N ILE A 53 2.71 -8.54 -1.99
CA ILE A 53 3.21 -7.40 -1.22
C ILE A 53 4.42 -6.83 -1.94
N ALA A 54 4.34 -5.56 -2.34
CA ALA A 54 5.49 -4.78 -2.77
C ALA A 54 6.11 -4.11 -1.55
N PHE A 55 7.42 -4.09 -1.46
CA PHE A 55 8.16 -3.47 -0.35
C PHE A 55 9.52 -3.00 -0.84
N ILE A 56 10.15 -2.12 -0.07
CA ILE A 56 11.51 -1.65 -0.36
C ILE A 56 12.48 -2.55 0.40
N SER A 57 13.56 -2.98 -0.27
CA SER A 57 14.67 -3.69 0.38
C SER A 57 16.02 -3.10 -0.01
N THR A 58 16.95 -3.10 0.95
CA THR A 58 18.37 -2.72 0.74
C THR A 58 19.27 -3.92 0.45
N GLY A 59 18.72 -5.13 0.39
CA GLY A 59 19.48 -6.38 0.22
C GLY A 59 20.33 -6.46 -1.05
N SER A 60 20.03 -5.64 -2.07
CA SER A 60 20.84 -5.50 -3.30
C SER A 60 21.86 -4.36 -3.25
N GLY A 61 22.07 -3.72 -2.09
CA GLY A 61 22.98 -2.58 -1.90
C GLY A 61 22.32 -1.22 -2.11
N ASN A 62 21.15 -1.15 -2.76
CA ASN A 62 20.37 0.07 -2.95
C ASN A 62 18.94 -0.14 -2.47
N LYS A 63 18.21 0.95 -2.22
CA LYS A 63 16.76 0.87 -1.95
C LYS A 63 16.02 0.54 -3.24
N GLU A 64 15.65 -0.72 -3.41
CA GLU A 64 14.93 -1.22 -4.58
C GLU A 64 13.59 -1.83 -4.17
N ILE A 65 12.63 -1.88 -5.08
CA ILE A 65 11.35 -2.54 -4.84
C ILE A 65 11.50 -4.03 -5.08
N TYR A 66 10.98 -4.80 -4.15
CA TYR A 66 10.79 -6.25 -4.21
C TYR A 66 9.31 -6.56 -4.15
N ILE A 67 8.92 -7.69 -4.70
CA ILE A 67 7.54 -8.21 -4.65
C ILE A 67 7.60 -9.65 -4.16
N SER A 68 6.81 -9.97 -3.14
CA SER A 68 6.57 -11.33 -2.63
C SER A 68 5.11 -11.72 -2.79
N ASP A 69 4.81 -12.98 -2.59
CA ASP A 69 3.45 -13.43 -2.35
C ASP A 69 2.93 -12.89 -1.01
N PHE A 70 1.61 -12.97 -0.78
CA PHE A 70 0.90 -12.44 0.40
C PHE A 70 1.50 -12.90 1.75
N ASP A 71 2.13 -14.07 1.78
CA ASP A 71 2.73 -14.69 2.96
C ASP A 71 4.27 -14.55 3.02
N GLY A 72 4.84 -13.68 2.20
CA GLY A 72 6.28 -13.42 2.14
C GLY A 72 7.07 -14.42 1.30
N TYR A 73 6.41 -15.41 0.68
CA TYR A 73 7.08 -16.42 -0.13
C TYR A 73 7.60 -15.84 -1.46
N SER A 74 8.71 -16.41 -1.96
CA SER A 74 9.32 -16.10 -3.27
C SER A 74 9.52 -14.59 -3.53
N PRO A 75 10.18 -13.84 -2.63
CA PRO A 75 10.46 -12.44 -2.87
C PRO A 75 11.40 -12.27 -4.06
N LYS A 76 11.05 -11.38 -4.99
CA LYS A 76 11.82 -11.08 -6.19
C LYS A 76 12.06 -9.60 -6.32
N GLN A 77 13.27 -9.22 -6.71
CA GLN A 77 13.59 -7.83 -7.02
C GLN A 77 12.84 -7.39 -8.27
N PHE A 78 12.11 -6.30 -8.15
CA PHE A 78 11.28 -5.76 -9.24
C PHE A 78 11.94 -4.58 -9.96
N THR A 79 12.65 -3.72 -9.21
CA THR A 79 13.38 -2.59 -9.79
C THR A 79 14.90 -2.84 -9.70
N HIS A 80 15.64 -2.33 -10.70
CA HIS A 80 17.09 -2.43 -10.81
C HIS A 80 17.67 -1.06 -11.18
N ASN A 81 17.21 -0.03 -10.49
CA ASN A 81 17.55 1.37 -10.79
C ASN A 81 18.96 1.75 -10.30
N LYS A 82 19.57 0.93 -9.44
CA LYS A 82 20.85 1.21 -8.76
C LYS A 82 20.82 2.58 -8.06
N SER A 83 19.68 2.95 -7.51
CA SER A 83 19.40 4.24 -6.92
C SER A 83 18.31 4.10 -5.85
N ILE A 84 18.00 5.19 -5.15
CA ILE A 84 16.92 5.22 -4.18
C ILE A 84 15.57 5.09 -4.91
N THR A 85 14.81 4.06 -4.57
CA THR A 85 13.44 3.82 -5.04
C THR A 85 12.50 3.69 -3.85
N LEU A 86 11.39 4.45 -3.85
CA LEU A 86 10.49 4.63 -2.69
C LEU A 86 9.02 4.59 -3.11
N SER A 87 8.14 4.49 -2.11
CA SER A 87 6.70 4.71 -2.23
C SER A 87 6.02 3.89 -3.34
N PRO A 88 6.15 2.54 -3.32
CA PRO A 88 5.42 1.71 -4.26
C PRO A 88 3.90 1.87 -4.07
N ALA A 89 3.14 1.86 -5.18
CA ALA A 89 1.68 1.87 -5.15
C ALA A 89 1.12 1.06 -6.31
N TRP A 90 0.16 0.18 -6.00
CA TRP A 90 -0.49 -0.71 -6.96
C TRP A 90 -1.66 -0.03 -7.65
N SER A 91 -1.81 -0.27 -8.97
CA SER A 91 -3.07 0.01 -9.65
C SER A 91 -4.19 -0.92 -9.15
N SER A 92 -5.44 -0.50 -9.27
CA SER A 92 -6.59 -1.27 -8.77
C SER A 92 -6.80 -2.62 -9.49
N ASP A 93 -6.28 -2.78 -10.70
CA ASP A 93 -6.26 -4.06 -11.43
C ASP A 93 -5.06 -4.94 -11.07
N GLY A 94 -4.14 -4.45 -10.23
CA GLY A 94 -2.92 -5.15 -9.82
C GLY A 94 -1.86 -5.34 -10.91
N LYS A 95 -2.06 -4.79 -12.13
CA LYS A 95 -1.15 -4.98 -13.26
C LYS A 95 0.01 -3.99 -13.30
N TRP A 96 -0.17 -2.83 -12.67
CA TRP A 96 0.80 -1.74 -12.69
C TRP A 96 1.28 -1.40 -11.28
N LEU A 97 2.55 -1.05 -11.19
CA LEU A 97 3.15 -0.47 -9.99
C LEU A 97 3.72 0.91 -10.34
N SER A 98 3.29 1.94 -9.62
CA SER A 98 3.94 3.24 -9.62
C SER A 98 4.87 3.37 -8.43
N TYR A 99 5.90 4.19 -8.56
CA TYR A 99 6.89 4.42 -7.51
C TYR A 99 7.67 5.70 -7.75
N THR A 100 8.33 6.19 -6.71
CA THR A 100 9.29 7.29 -6.79
C THR A 100 10.70 6.72 -6.99
N SER A 101 11.49 7.26 -7.92
CA SER A 101 12.90 6.88 -8.08
C SER A 101 13.79 8.08 -8.34
N TYR A 102 14.99 8.03 -7.75
CA TYR A 102 16.06 9.02 -7.90
C TYR A 102 17.07 8.63 -9.01
N ALA A 103 16.74 7.67 -9.87
CA ALA A 103 17.64 7.17 -10.93
C ALA A 103 18.16 8.24 -11.89
N ARG A 104 17.58 9.44 -11.90
CA ARG A 104 17.98 10.60 -12.72
C ARG A 104 18.47 11.80 -11.88
N GLY A 105 18.80 11.57 -10.61
CA GLY A 105 19.26 12.60 -9.68
C GLY A 105 18.11 13.26 -8.89
N ASN A 106 16.99 13.60 -9.52
CA ASN A 106 15.79 14.12 -8.86
C ASN A 106 14.74 13.01 -8.68
N PRO A 107 13.86 13.12 -7.65
CA PRO A 107 12.78 12.17 -7.47
C PRO A 107 11.73 12.36 -8.57
N ASP A 108 11.54 11.31 -9.36
CA ASP A 108 10.54 11.22 -10.42
C ASP A 108 9.60 10.06 -10.18
N ILE A 109 8.35 10.17 -10.69
CA ILE A 109 7.37 9.09 -10.65
C ILE A 109 7.56 8.21 -11.88
N TYR A 110 7.73 6.94 -11.59
CA TYR A 110 7.80 5.87 -12.57
C TYR A 110 6.54 5.01 -12.48
N ILE A 111 6.16 4.43 -13.61
CA ILE A 111 5.13 3.40 -13.70
C ILE A 111 5.71 2.21 -14.47
N LYS A 112 5.43 1.01 -14.00
CA LYS A 112 5.89 -0.22 -14.61
C LYS A 112 4.79 -1.25 -14.57
N ASN A 113 4.50 -1.87 -15.73
CA ASN A 113 3.68 -3.06 -15.79
C ASN A 113 4.46 -4.24 -15.20
N LEU A 114 3.79 -5.18 -14.54
CA LEU A 114 4.45 -6.36 -13.94
C LEU A 114 5.19 -7.23 -14.96
N GLN A 115 4.76 -7.20 -16.24
CA GLN A 115 5.36 -7.97 -17.32
C GLN A 115 6.49 -7.22 -18.06
N GLU A 116 6.66 -5.91 -17.81
CA GLU A 116 7.68 -5.10 -18.45
C GLU A 116 9.05 -5.26 -17.84
N LYS A 117 10.10 -5.18 -18.67
CA LYS A 117 11.49 -5.20 -18.16
C LYS A 117 11.92 -3.89 -17.52
N ARG A 118 11.43 -2.75 -18.04
CA ARG A 118 11.80 -1.40 -17.58
C ARG A 118 10.56 -0.56 -17.28
N GLY A 119 10.64 0.26 -16.23
CA GLY A 119 9.59 1.23 -15.93
C GLY A 119 9.67 2.47 -16.82
N THR A 120 8.51 3.08 -17.07
CA THR A 120 8.39 4.35 -17.81
C THR A 120 8.28 5.51 -16.82
N VAL A 121 9.05 6.57 -17.05
CA VAL A 121 8.95 7.82 -16.28
C VAL A 121 7.76 8.61 -16.77
N ILE A 122 6.77 8.85 -15.91
CA ILE A 122 5.57 9.59 -16.29
C ILE A 122 5.61 11.06 -15.89
N SER A 123 6.40 11.44 -14.88
CA SER A 123 6.51 12.82 -14.44
C SER A 123 7.26 13.75 -15.41
N LYS A 124 7.91 13.19 -16.44
CA LYS A 124 8.77 13.93 -17.37
C LYS A 124 8.03 14.73 -18.46
N LYS A 125 6.83 14.29 -18.91
CA LYS A 125 6.16 14.86 -20.11
C LYS A 125 5.21 16.02 -19.84
N GLY A 126 4.85 16.29 -18.59
CA GLY A 126 3.89 17.34 -18.25
C GLY A 126 4.36 18.32 -17.19
N LEU A 127 5.44 18.01 -16.55
CA LEU A 127 6.03 18.79 -15.49
C LEU A 127 7.33 19.34 -16.02
N ASN A 128 7.53 20.66 -15.98
CA ASN A 128 8.83 21.26 -16.24
C ASN A 128 9.83 20.65 -15.26
N SER A 129 10.49 19.60 -15.68
CA SER A 129 11.30 18.65 -14.91
C SER A 129 12.57 19.25 -14.31
N LYS A 130 12.70 20.58 -14.28
CA LYS A 130 13.97 21.19 -13.91
C LYS A 130 14.19 21.38 -12.42
N LYS A 131 13.15 21.47 -11.58
CA LYS A 131 13.34 21.66 -10.13
C LYS A 131 12.05 21.30 -9.37
N GLY A 132 11.93 20.12 -8.80
CA GLY A 132 10.82 19.79 -7.93
C GLY A 132 10.81 18.36 -7.47
N LEU A 133 10.05 18.08 -6.42
CA LEU A 133 9.79 16.74 -5.92
C LEU A 133 8.57 16.16 -6.65
N ASN A 134 8.70 14.95 -7.17
CA ASN A 134 7.60 14.17 -7.75
C ASN A 134 7.56 12.85 -6.97
N ILE A 135 6.72 12.75 -5.96
CA ILE A 135 6.77 11.68 -4.96
C ILE A 135 5.38 11.15 -4.59
N THR A 136 5.37 10.04 -3.86
CA THR A 136 4.18 9.43 -3.21
C THR A 136 2.97 9.25 -4.14
N PRO A 137 3.12 8.48 -5.24
CA PRO A 137 2.00 8.19 -6.12
C PRO A 137 0.97 7.30 -5.43
N ALA A 138 -0.32 7.52 -5.74
CA ALA A 138 -1.44 6.71 -5.28
C ALA A 138 -2.51 6.60 -6.38
N TRP A 139 -2.77 5.39 -6.87
CA TRP A 139 -3.73 5.13 -7.95
C TRP A 139 -5.16 5.38 -7.51
N VAL A 140 -5.92 6.01 -8.40
CA VAL A 140 -7.37 6.19 -8.23
C VAL A 140 -8.08 4.87 -8.47
N PRO A 141 -8.94 4.40 -7.55
CA PRO A 141 -9.70 3.16 -7.74
C PRO A 141 -10.48 3.14 -9.06
N GLY A 142 -10.34 2.05 -9.81
CA GLY A 142 -11.05 1.81 -11.08
C GLY A 142 -10.63 2.69 -12.26
N LYS A 143 -9.57 3.53 -12.13
CA LYS A 143 -9.11 4.43 -13.20
C LYS A 143 -7.61 4.30 -13.45
N PHE A 144 -7.20 4.55 -14.68
CA PHE A 144 -5.79 4.67 -15.04
C PHE A 144 -5.28 6.11 -14.78
N GLU A 145 -5.50 6.57 -13.56
CA GLU A 145 -5.16 7.88 -13.03
C GLU A 145 -4.48 7.71 -11.67
N LEU A 146 -3.65 8.66 -11.28
CA LEU A 146 -2.99 8.64 -9.96
C LEU A 146 -2.92 10.05 -9.35
N ALA A 147 -3.09 10.14 -8.04
CA ALA A 147 -2.69 11.29 -7.27
C ALA A 147 -1.18 11.20 -6.98
N ALA A 148 -0.50 12.34 -6.97
CA ALA A 148 0.90 12.41 -6.61
C ALA A 148 1.24 13.77 -5.98
N THR A 149 2.23 13.77 -5.12
CA THR A 149 2.79 14.99 -4.55
C THR A 149 3.80 15.60 -5.50
N LEU A 150 3.58 16.87 -5.88
CA LEU A 150 4.44 17.64 -6.77
C LEU A 150 4.80 18.98 -6.12
N SER A 151 6.03 19.47 -6.32
CA SER A 151 6.50 20.72 -5.68
C SER A 151 6.91 21.83 -6.66
N PHE A 152 6.40 21.83 -7.89
CA PHE A 152 6.78 22.84 -8.88
C PHE A 152 6.17 24.23 -8.64
N SER A 153 5.22 24.35 -7.73
CA SER A 153 4.53 25.60 -7.37
C SER A 153 5.03 26.23 -6.05
N ASN A 154 6.26 25.94 -5.64
CA ASN A 154 6.93 26.34 -4.40
C ASN A 154 6.53 25.54 -3.17
N ASP A 155 5.28 25.07 -3.06
CA ASP A 155 4.80 24.17 -2.01
C ASP A 155 4.60 22.75 -2.53
N GLN A 156 4.64 21.78 -1.64
CA GLN A 156 4.31 20.38 -1.94
C GLN A 156 2.78 20.23 -1.92
N GLU A 157 2.21 19.94 -3.09
CA GLU A 157 0.78 19.83 -3.27
C GLU A 157 0.42 18.53 -4.01
N ILE A 158 -0.80 18.08 -3.84
CA ILE A 158 -1.29 16.85 -4.48
C ILE A 158 -1.98 17.21 -5.80
N TYR A 159 -1.55 16.53 -6.86
CA TYR A 159 -2.11 16.66 -8.21
C TYR A 159 -2.68 15.34 -8.69
N LEU A 160 -3.73 15.39 -9.48
CA LEU A 160 -4.27 14.26 -10.23
C LEU A 160 -3.62 14.21 -11.61
N LEU A 161 -3.09 13.05 -11.96
CA LEU A 161 -2.39 12.77 -13.22
C LEU A 161 -3.08 11.62 -13.96
N THR A 162 -3.00 11.61 -15.27
CA THR A 162 -3.25 10.38 -16.05
C THR A 162 -2.12 9.38 -15.80
N GLY A 163 -2.34 8.09 -16.05
CA GLY A 163 -1.28 7.06 -16.04
C GLY A 163 -0.15 7.30 -17.06
N THR A 164 -0.29 8.29 -17.95
CA THR A 164 0.76 8.74 -18.88
C THR A 164 1.48 10.01 -18.41
N GLY A 165 1.13 10.54 -17.21
CA GLY A 165 1.78 11.69 -16.57
C GLY A 165 1.27 13.07 -16.96
N LYS A 166 0.13 13.16 -17.67
CA LYS A 166 -0.51 14.44 -17.95
C LYS A 166 -1.26 14.91 -16.70
N ILE A 167 -1.04 16.16 -16.25
CA ILE A 167 -1.80 16.76 -15.15
C ILE A 167 -3.25 16.96 -15.60
N ILE A 168 -4.17 16.45 -14.78
CA ILE A 168 -5.62 16.65 -14.94
C ILE A 168 -6.05 17.87 -14.13
N LYS A 169 -5.71 17.89 -12.83
CA LYS A 169 -6.02 19.01 -11.92
C LYS A 169 -5.16 18.98 -10.65
N ARG A 170 -5.08 20.12 -9.98
CA ARG A 170 -4.54 20.24 -8.62
C ARG A 170 -5.64 19.84 -7.63
N LEU A 171 -5.32 18.94 -6.70
CA LEU A 171 -6.28 18.45 -5.70
C LEU A 171 -6.20 19.22 -4.38
N THR A 172 -5.02 19.74 -4.02
CA THR A 172 -4.84 20.55 -2.82
C THR A 172 -4.23 21.90 -3.18
N ASN A 173 -4.58 22.93 -2.42
CA ASN A 173 -4.12 24.31 -2.65
C ASN A 173 -4.13 25.09 -1.33
N MET A 174 -3.23 24.75 -0.43
CA MET A 174 -3.10 25.45 0.86
C MET A 174 -1.63 25.74 1.13
N ARG A 175 -1.36 26.82 1.84
CA ARG A 175 -0.01 27.11 2.31
C ARG A 175 0.48 25.99 3.24
N GLY A 176 1.63 25.43 2.93
CA GLY A 176 2.24 24.33 3.66
C GLY A 176 2.42 23.09 2.81
N ILE A 177 2.65 21.95 3.43
CA ILE A 177 2.97 20.67 2.80
C ILE A 177 1.74 19.79 2.80
N ASP A 178 1.29 19.35 1.62
CA ASP A 178 0.26 18.33 1.41
C ASP A 178 0.87 17.14 0.67
N VAL A 179 0.95 15.97 1.33
CA VAL A 179 1.68 14.80 0.83
C VAL A 179 0.97 13.48 1.13
N SER A 180 1.51 12.38 0.57
CA SER A 180 1.11 10.99 0.89
C SER A 180 -0.39 10.73 0.72
N PRO A 181 -0.96 10.97 -0.46
CA PRO A 181 -2.38 10.70 -0.72
C PRO A 181 -2.69 9.20 -0.65
N THR A 182 -3.90 8.87 -0.19
CA THR A 182 -4.54 7.55 -0.32
C THR A 182 -6.02 7.73 -0.58
N TRP A 183 -6.63 6.81 -1.33
CA TRP A 183 -8.02 6.92 -1.77
C TRP A 183 -8.96 6.03 -0.95
N SER A 184 -10.19 6.50 -0.76
CA SER A 184 -11.29 5.62 -0.36
C SER A 184 -11.54 4.58 -1.46
N PRO A 185 -12.04 3.37 -1.13
CA PRO A 185 -12.25 2.30 -2.12
C PRO A 185 -13.15 2.69 -3.30
N ASP A 186 -14.09 3.62 -3.08
CA ASP A 186 -15.00 4.16 -4.10
C ASP A 186 -14.41 5.33 -4.90
N GLY A 187 -13.20 5.80 -4.55
CA GLY A 187 -12.51 6.92 -5.18
C GLY A 187 -13.14 8.29 -4.96
N LYS A 188 -14.15 8.41 -4.09
CA LYS A 188 -14.84 9.68 -3.84
C LYS A 188 -14.15 10.56 -2.81
N LYS A 189 -13.32 9.97 -1.94
CA LYS A 189 -12.56 10.68 -0.91
C LYS A 189 -11.07 10.37 -1.02
N MET A 190 -10.25 11.32 -0.59
CA MET A 190 -8.80 11.19 -0.52
C MET A 190 -8.34 11.58 0.89
N ALA A 191 -7.64 10.68 1.59
CA ALA A 191 -6.92 11.05 2.80
C ALA A 191 -5.48 11.42 2.44
N PHE A 192 -4.90 12.36 3.18
CA PHE A 192 -3.55 12.86 2.94
C PHE A 192 -2.96 13.47 4.20
N VAL A 193 -1.67 13.69 4.20
CA VAL A 193 -0.94 14.38 5.28
C VAL A 193 -0.81 15.85 4.95
N SER A 194 -1.13 16.73 5.91
CA SER A 194 -1.01 18.17 5.74
C SER A 194 -0.38 18.83 6.97
N LYS A 195 0.45 19.85 6.72
CA LYS A 195 1.01 20.74 7.75
C LYS A 195 0.20 22.04 7.93
N ARG A 196 -0.97 22.18 7.34
CA ARG A 196 -1.81 23.39 7.37
C ARG A 196 -2.19 23.86 8.79
N SER A 197 -2.16 22.97 9.78
CA SER A 197 -2.42 23.29 11.19
C SER A 197 -1.14 23.29 12.06
N GLY A 198 0.04 23.45 11.44
CA GLY A 198 1.35 23.52 12.11
C GLY A 198 2.12 22.20 12.01
N THR A 199 1.63 21.11 12.60
CA THR A 199 2.26 19.79 12.57
C THR A 199 1.59 18.88 11.54
N PRO A 200 2.31 17.83 11.03
CA PRO A 200 1.73 16.88 10.09
C PRO A 200 0.57 16.12 10.70
N GLN A 201 -0.61 16.25 10.10
CA GLN A 201 -1.84 15.58 10.51
C GLN A 201 -2.55 14.99 9.30
N LEU A 202 -3.44 14.02 9.54
CA LEU A 202 -4.28 13.46 8.49
C LEU A 202 -5.50 14.35 8.24
N TYR A 203 -5.81 14.52 6.97
CA TYR A 203 -7.00 15.21 6.46
C TYR A 203 -7.72 14.31 5.46
N ILE A 204 -9.03 14.47 5.37
CA ILE A 204 -9.86 13.85 4.33
C ILE A 204 -10.42 14.96 3.46
N LYS A 205 -10.26 14.80 2.13
CA LYS A 205 -10.89 15.63 1.10
C LYS A 205 -12.00 14.84 0.42
N ASP A 206 -13.19 15.41 0.35
CA ASP A 206 -14.25 14.96 -0.55
C ASP A 206 -13.98 15.50 -1.96
N ILE A 207 -13.93 14.64 -2.96
CA ILE A 207 -13.51 14.99 -4.33
C ILE A 207 -14.61 15.72 -5.07
N GLY A 208 -15.88 15.43 -4.76
CA GLY A 208 -17.06 16.05 -5.39
C GLY A 208 -17.28 17.47 -4.89
N SER A 209 -17.39 17.66 -3.58
CA SER A 209 -17.64 18.96 -2.95
C SER A 209 -16.36 19.81 -2.79
N GLY A 210 -15.18 19.18 -2.78
CA GLY A 210 -13.91 19.85 -2.50
C GLY A 210 -13.67 20.11 -1.01
N GLN A 211 -14.60 19.76 -0.12
CA GLN A 211 -14.48 19.97 1.33
C GLN A 211 -13.29 19.19 1.89
N VAL A 212 -12.53 19.81 2.81
CA VAL A 212 -11.39 19.22 3.48
C VAL A 212 -11.59 19.31 4.99
N ASN A 213 -11.58 18.16 5.65
CA ASN A 213 -11.73 18.04 7.10
C ASN A 213 -10.48 17.41 7.72
N ARG A 214 -10.06 17.95 8.88
CA ARG A 214 -8.99 17.34 9.67
C ARG A 214 -9.51 16.06 10.32
N LEU A 215 -8.72 14.98 10.26
CA LEU A 215 -9.07 13.68 10.82
C LEU A 215 -8.37 13.39 12.14
N THR A 216 -7.06 13.71 12.26
CA THR A 216 -6.28 13.43 13.46
C THR A 216 -5.98 14.70 14.26
N PHE A 217 -6.10 14.62 15.60
CA PHE A 217 -5.90 15.73 16.51
C PHE A 217 -4.85 15.42 17.57
N ASN A 218 -4.56 14.13 17.82
CA ASN A 218 -3.63 13.67 18.84
C ASN A 218 -2.25 13.43 18.24
N GLY A 219 -1.22 13.58 19.08
CA GLY A 219 0.18 13.37 18.71
C GLY A 219 0.78 14.50 17.88
N PRO A 220 2.12 14.64 17.94
CA PRO A 220 2.84 15.70 17.23
C PRO A 220 2.99 15.43 15.72
N TYR A 221 2.82 14.18 15.29
CA TYR A 221 3.10 13.77 13.91
C TYR A 221 2.25 12.56 13.53
N ASN A 222 1.45 12.68 12.48
CA ASN A 222 0.67 11.59 11.91
C ASN A 222 0.91 11.53 10.39
N SER A 223 1.22 10.34 9.85
CA SER A 223 1.68 10.16 8.47
C SER A 223 1.30 8.81 7.87
N THR A 224 1.68 8.59 6.63
CA THR A 224 1.54 7.33 5.88
C THR A 224 0.15 6.68 5.98
N PRO A 225 -0.94 7.41 5.67
CA PRO A 225 -2.27 6.85 5.75
C PRO A 225 -2.49 5.70 4.77
N SER A 226 -3.24 4.69 5.19
CA SER A 226 -3.71 3.57 4.38
C SER A 226 -5.19 3.35 4.64
N TRP A 227 -6.03 3.52 3.64
CA TRP A 227 -7.46 3.33 3.75
C TRP A 227 -7.82 1.85 3.79
N SER A 228 -8.75 1.44 4.67
CA SER A 228 -9.28 0.08 4.71
C SER A 228 -10.10 -0.24 3.45
N PRO A 229 -10.12 -1.47 2.96
CA PRO A 229 -10.93 -1.85 1.79
C PRO A 229 -12.44 -1.75 2.05
N ALA A 230 -12.88 -1.78 3.32
CA ALA A 230 -14.26 -1.53 3.71
C ALA A 230 -14.65 -0.04 3.62
N GLY A 231 -13.66 0.87 3.55
CA GLY A 231 -13.90 2.31 3.46
C GLY A 231 -14.24 3.00 4.78
N ASP A 232 -14.24 2.28 5.88
CA ASP A 232 -14.68 2.72 7.22
C ASP A 232 -13.55 3.26 8.10
N ARG A 233 -12.28 2.84 7.86
CA ARG A 233 -11.14 3.14 8.72
C ARG A 233 -9.89 3.52 7.92
N ILE A 234 -8.96 4.21 8.59
CA ILE A 234 -7.63 4.54 8.08
C ILE A 234 -6.59 4.06 9.08
N ALA A 235 -5.65 3.21 8.65
CA ALA A 235 -4.44 2.91 9.38
C ALA A 235 -3.37 3.96 9.07
N TYR A 236 -2.57 4.35 10.07
CA TYR A 236 -1.56 5.38 9.91
C TYR A 236 -0.39 5.22 10.89
N THR A 237 0.72 5.88 10.59
CA THR A 237 1.84 6.03 11.53
C THR A 237 1.62 7.29 12.35
N GLY A 238 1.58 7.14 13.67
CA GLY A 238 1.56 8.25 14.63
C GLY A 238 2.76 8.20 15.55
N ILE A 239 3.27 9.37 15.97
CA ILE A 239 4.32 9.45 17.00
C ILE A 239 3.68 9.71 18.36
N GLU A 240 3.98 8.84 19.31
CA GLU A 240 3.61 8.98 20.71
C GLU A 240 4.83 8.71 21.59
N ASN A 241 5.11 9.59 22.55
CA ASN A 241 6.27 9.50 23.43
C ASN A 241 7.62 9.33 22.69
N GLY A 242 7.75 9.96 21.51
CA GLY A 242 8.97 9.90 20.70
C GLY A 242 9.13 8.63 19.84
N GLN A 243 8.16 7.71 19.85
CA GLN A 243 8.18 6.45 19.14
C GLN A 243 7.10 6.41 18.06
N SER A 244 7.45 5.95 16.86
CA SER A 244 6.49 5.70 15.78
C SER A 244 5.68 4.42 16.04
N ASN A 245 4.36 4.52 15.96
CA ASN A 245 3.44 3.40 16.15
C ASN A 245 2.34 3.39 15.10
N ILE A 246 1.75 2.20 14.88
CA ILE A 246 0.59 2.04 14.01
C ILE A 246 -0.68 2.30 14.80
N PHE A 247 -1.52 3.17 14.24
CA PHE A 247 -2.85 3.50 14.74
C PHE A 247 -3.89 3.22 13.66
N VAL A 248 -5.13 3.05 14.09
CA VAL A 248 -6.32 2.99 13.23
C VAL A 248 -7.35 3.99 13.76
N ILE A 249 -8.00 4.72 12.86
CA ILE A 249 -9.05 5.70 13.18
C ILE A 249 -10.23 5.51 12.22
N GLY A 250 -11.46 5.71 12.70
CA GLY A 250 -12.64 5.79 11.84
C GLY A 250 -12.56 6.97 10.89
N VAL A 251 -13.14 6.84 9.70
CA VAL A 251 -13.19 7.95 8.71
C VAL A 251 -14.06 9.12 9.17
N ASP A 252 -14.91 8.91 10.17
CA ASP A 252 -15.71 9.90 10.87
C ASP A 252 -14.95 10.57 12.04
N GLY A 253 -13.71 10.17 12.29
CA GLY A 253 -12.89 10.62 13.41
C GLY A 253 -13.10 9.85 14.72
N SER A 254 -13.94 8.79 14.70
CA SER A 254 -14.17 7.96 15.88
C SER A 254 -12.89 7.25 16.31
N GLY A 255 -12.64 7.29 17.60
CA GLY A 255 -11.62 6.69 18.47
C GLY A 255 -10.34 6.18 17.80
N PRO A 256 -9.24 6.95 17.80
CA PRO A 256 -7.96 6.39 17.37
C PRO A 256 -7.53 5.26 18.30
N LEU A 257 -7.27 4.08 17.73
CA LEU A 257 -6.78 2.90 18.44
C LEU A 257 -5.32 2.66 18.08
N GLN A 258 -4.44 2.62 19.07
CA GLN A 258 -3.05 2.22 18.91
C GLN A 258 -2.93 0.70 18.80
N LEU A 259 -2.35 0.22 17.70
CA LEU A 259 -2.22 -1.22 17.41
C LEU A 259 -0.85 -1.80 17.79
N THR A 260 0.21 -0.97 17.77
CA THR A 260 1.57 -1.39 18.15
C THR A 260 2.07 -0.60 19.34
N ARG A 261 2.76 -1.29 20.30
CA ARG A 261 3.33 -0.70 21.52
C ARG A 261 4.70 -1.28 21.85
N ASP A 262 5.23 -2.10 20.94
CA ASP A 262 6.50 -2.78 21.15
C ASP A 262 7.67 -1.81 20.97
N LYS A 263 8.83 -2.23 21.47
CA LYS A 263 10.09 -1.50 21.26
C LYS A 263 10.38 -1.33 19.77
N GLY A 264 11.00 -0.19 19.43
CA GLY A 264 11.34 0.18 18.05
C GLY A 264 10.19 0.88 17.33
N ASP A 265 10.52 1.50 16.22
CA ASP A 265 9.56 2.22 15.38
C ASP A 265 8.71 1.26 14.56
N ASN A 266 7.42 1.54 14.45
CA ASN A 266 6.44 0.82 13.68
C ASN A 266 5.79 1.77 12.69
N GLU A 267 5.95 1.54 11.38
CA GLU A 267 5.65 2.54 10.36
C GLU A 267 5.03 1.95 9.10
N SER A 268 4.44 2.84 8.29
CA SER A 268 3.99 2.56 6.92
C SER A 268 2.99 1.41 6.82
N PRO A 269 1.83 1.48 7.50
CA PRO A 269 0.82 0.44 7.44
C PRO A 269 0.23 0.29 6.04
N SER A 270 -0.17 -0.93 5.69
CA SER A 270 -0.89 -1.27 4.47
C SER A 270 -1.91 -2.36 4.73
N TRP A 271 -3.18 -2.07 4.51
CA TRP A 271 -4.25 -3.05 4.62
C TRP A 271 -4.16 -4.13 3.56
N SER A 272 -4.48 -5.36 3.94
CA SER A 272 -4.76 -6.45 2.98
C SER A 272 -6.05 -6.16 2.19
N PRO A 273 -6.21 -6.74 0.98
CA PRO A 273 -7.36 -6.42 0.13
C PRO A 273 -8.73 -6.85 0.69
N ASP A 274 -8.74 -7.75 1.68
CA ASP A 274 -9.95 -8.18 2.39
C ASP A 274 -10.14 -7.49 3.75
N GLY A 275 -9.18 -6.63 4.17
CA GLY A 275 -9.22 -5.91 5.44
C GLY A 275 -8.91 -6.75 6.68
N SER A 276 -8.54 -8.02 6.52
CA SER A 276 -8.24 -8.91 7.66
C SER A 276 -6.88 -8.64 8.30
N LEU A 277 -5.90 -8.18 7.52
CA LEU A 277 -4.53 -7.97 7.96
C LEU A 277 -4.02 -6.56 7.64
N ILE A 278 -2.98 -6.16 8.39
CA ILE A 278 -2.17 -4.96 8.15
C ILE A 278 -0.70 -5.40 8.08
N ALA A 279 -0.03 -5.10 6.96
CA ALA A 279 1.42 -5.18 6.85
C ALA A 279 2.04 -3.85 7.28
N PHE A 280 3.18 -3.87 7.97
CA PHE A 280 3.89 -2.67 8.43
C PHE A 280 5.39 -2.94 8.54
N ALA A 281 6.19 -1.88 8.59
CA ALA A 281 7.61 -1.96 8.87
C ALA A 281 7.86 -1.78 10.36
N SER A 282 8.81 -2.55 10.94
CA SER A 282 9.17 -2.43 12.35
C SER A 282 10.67 -2.61 12.57
N THR A 283 11.24 -1.80 13.47
CA THR A 283 12.65 -1.89 13.89
C THR A 283 12.81 -2.64 15.22
N ARG A 284 11.79 -3.36 15.70
CA ARG A 284 11.80 -4.08 16.98
C ARG A 284 12.91 -5.12 17.15
N GLU A 285 13.48 -5.61 16.04
CA GLU A 285 14.63 -6.51 15.98
C GLU A 285 15.94 -5.79 15.59
N GLY A 286 16.00 -4.46 15.72
CA GLY A 286 17.14 -3.61 15.35
C GLY A 286 16.98 -3.04 13.95
N SER A 287 17.18 -3.83 12.88
CA SER A 287 16.96 -3.40 11.51
C SER A 287 15.49 -3.45 11.13
N SER A 288 15.05 -2.56 10.23
CA SER A 288 13.67 -2.55 9.77
C SER A 288 13.28 -3.84 9.02
N ARG A 289 12.17 -4.44 9.40
CA ARG A 289 11.60 -5.68 8.85
C ARG A 289 10.10 -5.51 8.60
N ILE A 290 9.56 -6.28 7.64
CA ILE A 290 8.12 -6.31 7.40
C ILE A 290 7.46 -7.31 8.35
N TYR A 291 6.45 -6.81 9.04
CA TYR A 291 5.55 -7.56 9.90
C TYR A 291 4.14 -7.54 9.36
N VAL A 292 3.34 -8.49 9.80
CA VAL A 292 1.88 -8.51 9.60
C VAL A 292 1.19 -8.69 10.93
N MET A 293 0.00 -8.14 11.05
CA MET A 293 -0.90 -8.29 12.20
C MET A 293 -2.35 -8.33 11.72
N THR A 294 -3.28 -8.77 12.57
CA THR A 294 -4.71 -8.62 12.28
C THR A 294 -5.11 -7.14 12.24
N GLY A 295 -6.26 -6.82 11.64
CA GLY A 295 -6.81 -5.46 11.64
C GLY A 295 -7.11 -4.89 13.03
N LEU A 296 -7.01 -5.72 14.09
CA LEU A 296 -7.16 -5.36 15.50
C LEU A 296 -5.82 -5.25 16.26
N GLY A 297 -4.68 -5.46 15.56
CA GLY A 297 -3.34 -5.34 16.15
C GLY A 297 -2.82 -6.61 16.83
N THR A 298 -3.54 -7.72 16.79
CA THR A 298 -3.11 -9.02 17.34
C THR A 298 -2.30 -9.84 16.33
N ASP A 299 -1.69 -10.95 16.79
CA ASP A 299 -0.94 -11.91 15.96
C ASP A 299 0.17 -11.28 15.13
N GLN A 300 0.91 -10.35 15.75
CA GLN A 300 2.02 -9.67 15.10
C GLN A 300 3.17 -10.64 14.83
N LYS A 301 3.50 -10.84 13.57
CA LYS A 301 4.58 -11.75 13.16
C LYS A 301 5.39 -11.18 12.01
N ARG A 302 6.68 -11.48 12.02
CA ARG A 302 7.58 -11.15 10.91
C ARG A 302 7.15 -11.92 9.67
N LEU A 303 7.08 -11.21 8.53
CA LEU A 303 6.62 -11.78 7.27
C LEU A 303 7.76 -12.31 6.41
N LEU A 304 8.89 -11.59 6.36
CA LEU A 304 9.99 -11.85 5.45
C LEU A 304 11.27 -12.20 6.20
N ASN A 305 12.02 -13.16 5.67
CA ASN A 305 13.37 -13.47 6.12
C ASN A 305 14.39 -13.17 5.01
N LEU A 306 14.70 -11.88 4.83
CA LEU A 306 15.64 -11.38 3.84
C LEU A 306 16.78 -10.61 4.51
N THR A 307 17.93 -10.56 3.83
CA THR A 307 19.04 -9.67 4.19
C THR A 307 18.70 -8.21 3.88
N GLY A 308 19.40 -7.27 4.52
CA GLY A 308 19.14 -5.84 4.37
C GLY A 308 17.84 -5.39 5.03
N GLU A 309 17.58 -4.11 5.07
CA GLU A 309 16.35 -3.53 5.61
C GLU A 309 15.15 -3.76 4.68
N GLN A 310 13.96 -3.88 5.25
CA GLN A 310 12.70 -3.91 4.52
C GLN A 310 11.75 -2.86 5.07
N THR A 311 11.23 -1.99 4.18
CA THR A 311 10.36 -0.86 4.55
C THR A 311 9.20 -0.68 3.57
N ASN A 312 8.24 0.18 3.92
CA ASN A 312 7.11 0.61 3.08
C ASN A 312 6.37 -0.53 2.38
N PRO A 313 5.84 -1.52 3.11
CA PRO A 313 5.02 -2.56 2.50
C PRO A 313 3.77 -1.95 1.86
N LYS A 314 3.37 -2.49 0.70
CA LYS A 314 2.11 -2.15 0.02
C LYS A 314 1.46 -3.42 -0.49
N TRP A 315 0.31 -3.73 0.08
CA TRP A 315 -0.49 -4.86 -0.35
C TRP A 315 -1.16 -4.59 -1.69
N SER A 316 -1.14 -5.57 -2.57
CA SER A 316 -1.83 -5.47 -3.86
C SER A 316 -3.32 -5.69 -3.72
N PRO A 317 -4.15 -5.28 -4.69
CA PRO A 317 -5.53 -5.74 -4.80
C PRO A 317 -5.62 -7.28 -4.81
N GLY A 318 -6.77 -7.83 -4.39
CA GLY A 318 -6.96 -9.28 -4.23
C GLY A 318 -7.03 -10.11 -5.51
N VAL A 319 -7.08 -9.48 -6.68
CA VAL A 319 -7.19 -10.15 -7.97
C VAL A 319 -5.98 -9.79 -8.82
N ILE A 320 -4.93 -10.59 -8.69
CA ILE A 320 -3.89 -10.69 -9.69
C ILE A 320 -4.07 -12.08 -10.31
N ASP A 321 -4.97 -12.20 -11.28
CA ASP A 321 -4.96 -13.35 -12.17
C ASP A 321 -3.81 -13.15 -13.16
N PRO A 322 -2.91 -14.16 -13.29
CA PRO A 322 -1.80 -14.11 -14.23
C PRO A 322 -2.28 -14.26 -15.67
#